data_56e5adcbfbcf61b1749532633b758a79
#
_entry.id   56e5adcbfbcf61b1749532633b758a79
#
_cell.length_a   1.000
_cell.length_b   1.000
_cell.length_c   1.000
_cell.angle_alpha   90.00
_cell.angle_beta   90.00
_cell.angle_gamma   90.00
#
_symmetry.space_group_name_H-M   'P 1'
#
loop_
_entity.id
_entity.type
_entity.pdbx_description
1 polymer ?
#
loop_
_entity_poly.entity_id
_entity_poly.type
_entity_poly.pdbx_seq_one_letter_code
_entity_poly.pdbx_strand_id
1 'polypeptide(L)'
;MSPTPAEPIVTVIVPGRDVAAYAAEALASLQAQSLDAWRAILVDDGSTDATGALFAQAAASDPRFTVLTHPTPRGLGAARNAALDLVETPFVGFLDGDDVLTPDALRRLTATLTRSGSDIVAGAYVRLRPDETGGYTPGIVQPWVRAATEPERLGVSLAEHPDVSGNIVAWSKVSRVELWRRAGIRFPEGKLYEDQVVAQRLYTTARAIDVIPDVVVHWRERADGSSITQHKDSVAVLSDYLESMRAGIAVLDAAGHRAAVRARVRLILDMDVPPLVAIAQRHPDDAYRRALGAFVAELATRADAEDIALDDATVSLRSAAVLW
;
A
#
# COMPACT_ATOMS: atom_id res chain seq x y z
N MET A 1 4.88 40.59 -9.36
CA MET A 1 4.91 39.41 -10.26
C MET A 1 4.72 38.20 -9.36
N SER A 2 3.63 37.46 -9.51
CA SER A 2 3.48 36.16 -8.84
C SER A 2 4.60 35.24 -9.35
N PRO A 3 5.27 34.47 -8.48
CA PRO A 3 6.27 33.52 -8.93
C PRO A 3 5.61 32.51 -9.90
N THR A 4 6.28 32.21 -11.00
CA THR A 4 5.86 31.15 -11.89
C THR A 4 5.77 29.85 -11.07
N PRO A 5 4.66 29.10 -11.12
CA PRO A 5 4.58 27.83 -10.40
C PRO A 5 5.77 26.94 -10.77
N ALA A 6 6.36 26.30 -9.78
CA ALA A 6 7.43 25.33 -10.02
C ALA A 6 6.92 24.20 -10.92
N GLU A 7 7.72 23.77 -11.88
CA GLU A 7 7.38 22.63 -12.73
C GLU A 7 7.19 21.37 -11.84
N PRO A 8 6.06 20.66 -11.93
CA PRO A 8 5.81 19.53 -11.06
C PRO A 8 6.78 18.37 -11.34
N ILE A 9 7.39 17.85 -10.29
CA ILE A 9 8.33 16.72 -10.37
C ILE A 9 7.68 15.39 -9.94
N VAL A 10 6.56 15.44 -9.24
CA VAL A 10 5.82 14.26 -8.78
C VAL A 10 4.33 14.40 -9.04
N THR A 11 3.72 13.32 -9.53
CA THR A 11 2.27 13.18 -9.61
C THR A 11 1.82 12.24 -8.50
N VAL A 12 0.85 12.69 -7.69
CA VAL A 12 0.17 11.85 -6.70
C VAL A 12 -1.17 11.39 -7.28
N ILE A 13 -1.36 10.08 -7.34
CA ILE A 13 -2.63 9.47 -7.77
C ILE A 13 -3.50 9.27 -6.53
N VAL A 14 -4.70 9.84 -6.53
CA VAL A 14 -5.65 9.80 -5.41
C VAL A 14 -6.95 9.12 -5.86
N PRO A 15 -7.05 7.80 -5.76
CA PRO A 15 -8.31 7.10 -6.01
C PRO A 15 -9.27 7.30 -4.83
N GLY A 16 -10.55 7.44 -5.13
CA GLY A 16 -11.61 7.52 -4.13
C GLY A 16 -12.91 6.93 -4.65
N ARG A 17 -13.59 6.18 -3.79
CA ARG A 17 -14.96 5.75 -3.99
C ARG A 17 -15.69 5.80 -2.66
N ASP A 18 -16.77 6.58 -2.62
CA ASP A 18 -17.58 6.77 -1.42
C ASP A 18 -16.72 7.15 -0.19
N VAL A 19 -15.83 8.15 -0.37
CA VAL A 19 -14.89 8.66 0.64
C VAL A 19 -15.18 10.11 1.06
N ALA A 20 -16.38 10.64 0.79
CA ALA A 20 -16.72 12.03 1.04
C ALA A 20 -16.46 12.48 2.50
N ALA A 21 -16.61 11.58 3.47
CA ALA A 21 -16.36 11.86 4.87
C ALA A 21 -14.88 12.18 5.19
N TYR A 22 -13.95 11.75 4.33
CA TYR A 22 -12.50 11.81 4.58
C TYR A 22 -11.74 12.62 3.53
N ALA A 23 -12.30 12.72 2.32
CA ALA A 23 -11.64 13.30 1.15
C ALA A 23 -11.13 14.73 1.38
N ALA A 24 -11.87 15.55 2.12
CA ALA A 24 -11.46 16.93 2.40
C ALA A 24 -10.12 16.99 3.17
N GLU A 25 -9.91 16.11 4.15
CA GLU A 25 -8.67 16.05 4.92
C GLU A 25 -7.51 15.48 4.09
N ALA A 26 -7.77 14.44 3.27
CA ALA A 26 -6.80 13.88 2.35
C ALA A 26 -6.29 14.96 1.36
N LEU A 27 -7.19 15.72 0.73
CA LEU A 27 -6.85 16.79 -0.19
C LEU A 27 -6.13 17.95 0.49
N ALA A 28 -6.57 18.34 1.70
CA ALA A 28 -5.89 19.36 2.50
C ALA A 28 -4.45 18.95 2.84
N SER A 29 -4.19 17.67 3.10
CA SER A 29 -2.84 17.15 3.37
C SER A 29 -1.90 17.29 2.17
N LEU A 30 -2.41 17.15 0.95
CA LEU A 30 -1.67 17.44 -0.28
C LEU A 30 -1.38 18.93 -0.43
N GLN A 31 -2.39 19.78 -0.21
CA GLN A 31 -2.23 21.23 -0.29
C GLN A 31 -1.22 21.78 0.72
N ALA A 32 -1.12 21.12 1.89
CA ALA A 32 -0.21 21.46 2.98
C ALA A 32 1.22 20.91 2.80
N GLN A 33 1.54 20.24 1.69
CA GLN A 33 2.89 19.73 1.46
C GLN A 33 3.91 20.86 1.36
N SER A 34 5.07 20.69 2.00
CA SER A 34 6.19 21.63 1.95
C SER A 34 6.95 21.63 0.61
N LEU A 35 6.62 20.73 -0.28
CA LEU A 35 7.06 20.71 -1.68
C LEU A 35 5.95 21.33 -2.53
N ASP A 36 6.24 22.41 -3.28
CA ASP A 36 5.27 23.04 -4.19
C ASP A 36 5.19 22.35 -5.56
N ALA A 37 6.27 21.63 -5.96
CA ALA A 37 6.45 21.04 -7.28
C ALA A 37 5.72 19.68 -7.41
N TRP A 38 4.43 19.62 -7.10
CA TRP A 38 3.58 18.43 -7.24
C TRP A 38 2.32 18.74 -8.05
N ARG A 39 1.75 17.69 -8.61
CA ARG A 39 0.37 17.66 -9.13
C ARG A 39 -0.34 16.40 -8.64
N ALA A 40 -1.66 16.37 -8.67
CA ALA A 40 -2.42 15.19 -8.32
C ALA A 40 -3.51 14.89 -9.34
N ILE A 41 -3.75 13.59 -9.55
CA ILE A 41 -4.87 13.08 -10.34
C ILE A 41 -5.84 12.42 -9.38
N LEU A 42 -6.98 13.05 -9.16
CA LEU A 42 -8.08 12.57 -8.34
C LEU A 42 -8.95 11.65 -9.19
N VAL A 43 -9.12 10.40 -8.78
CA VAL A 43 -9.92 9.44 -9.54
C VAL A 43 -11.18 9.12 -8.77
N ASP A 44 -12.31 9.62 -9.22
CA ASP A 44 -13.63 9.22 -8.72
C ASP A 44 -14.06 7.93 -9.42
N ASP A 45 -14.00 6.80 -8.70
CA ASP A 45 -14.33 5.48 -9.23
C ASP A 45 -15.86 5.19 -9.10
N GLY A 46 -16.67 6.07 -9.68
CA GLY A 46 -18.13 5.90 -9.73
C GLY A 46 -18.78 6.01 -8.36
N SER A 47 -18.40 7.02 -7.56
CA SER A 47 -19.00 7.27 -6.25
C SER A 47 -20.47 7.63 -6.34
N THR A 48 -21.20 7.27 -5.30
CA THR A 48 -22.64 7.59 -5.13
C THR A 48 -22.87 8.68 -4.07
N ASP A 49 -21.85 9.02 -3.32
CA ASP A 49 -21.83 10.09 -2.32
C ASP A 49 -21.26 11.42 -2.89
N ALA A 50 -20.90 12.36 -2.03
CA ALA A 50 -20.36 13.65 -2.43
C ALA A 50 -18.87 13.62 -2.87
N THR A 51 -18.21 12.46 -2.98
CA THR A 51 -16.78 12.35 -3.32
C THR A 51 -16.46 13.08 -4.64
N GLY A 52 -17.20 12.78 -5.72
CA GLY A 52 -16.96 13.41 -7.02
C GLY A 52 -17.13 14.93 -6.99
N ALA A 53 -18.11 15.44 -6.22
CA ALA A 53 -18.31 16.89 -6.06
C ALA A 53 -17.14 17.54 -5.29
N LEU A 54 -16.62 16.90 -4.26
CA LEU A 54 -15.45 17.37 -3.50
C LEU A 54 -14.19 17.40 -4.37
N PHE A 55 -13.97 16.38 -5.19
CA PHE A 55 -12.86 16.34 -6.13
C PHE A 55 -12.96 17.43 -7.20
N ALA A 56 -14.15 17.63 -7.75
CA ALA A 56 -14.38 18.70 -8.72
C ALA A 56 -14.16 20.09 -8.09
N GLN A 57 -14.61 20.31 -6.87
CA GLN A 57 -14.39 21.56 -6.13
C GLN A 57 -12.90 21.81 -5.89
N ALA A 58 -12.14 20.78 -5.48
CA ALA A 58 -10.70 20.89 -5.29
C ALA A 58 -9.98 21.29 -6.56
N ALA A 59 -10.30 20.65 -7.70
CA ALA A 59 -9.71 20.99 -9.00
C ALA A 59 -10.11 22.38 -9.50
N ALA A 60 -11.29 22.88 -9.16
CA ALA A 60 -11.70 24.24 -9.48
C ALA A 60 -10.97 25.31 -8.66
N SER A 61 -10.51 24.96 -7.44
CA SER A 61 -9.84 25.88 -6.51
C SER A 61 -8.31 25.86 -6.60
N ASP A 62 -7.72 24.74 -7.05
CA ASP A 62 -6.26 24.55 -7.11
C ASP A 62 -5.89 23.85 -8.42
N PRO A 63 -5.17 24.52 -9.35
CA PRO A 63 -4.85 23.98 -10.68
C PRO A 63 -3.87 22.78 -10.62
N ARG A 64 -3.30 22.44 -9.49
CA ARG A 64 -2.48 21.24 -9.31
C ARG A 64 -3.31 19.96 -9.30
N PHE A 65 -4.62 20.04 -9.07
CA PHE A 65 -5.54 18.92 -9.13
C PHE A 65 -6.16 18.76 -10.52
N THR A 66 -6.24 17.52 -10.97
CA THR A 66 -7.00 17.11 -12.17
C THR A 66 -7.93 15.97 -11.76
N VAL A 67 -9.16 15.96 -12.27
CA VAL A 67 -10.14 14.91 -11.96
C VAL A 67 -10.31 13.96 -13.14
N LEU A 68 -10.30 12.67 -12.84
CA LEU A 68 -10.71 11.59 -13.73
C LEU A 68 -11.93 10.90 -13.10
N THR A 69 -13.01 10.73 -13.87
CA THR A 69 -14.24 10.10 -13.37
C THR A 69 -14.56 8.84 -14.15
N HIS A 70 -14.77 7.73 -13.46
CA HIS A 70 -15.36 6.53 -14.04
C HIS A 70 -16.89 6.62 -13.90
N PRO A 71 -17.67 6.37 -14.96
CA PRO A 71 -19.13 6.43 -14.88
C PRO A 71 -19.72 5.30 -14.05
N THR A 72 -18.99 4.20 -13.87
CA THR A 72 -19.31 3.06 -13.03
C THR A 72 -18.06 2.56 -12.33
N PRO A 73 -18.19 1.99 -11.11
CA PRO A 73 -17.03 1.47 -10.37
C PRO A 73 -16.27 0.40 -11.15
N ARG A 74 -14.95 0.56 -11.22
CA ARG A 74 -14.02 -0.37 -11.87
C ARG A 74 -13.06 -1.03 -10.89
N GLY A 75 -13.03 -0.55 -9.66
CA GLY A 75 -12.15 -1.00 -8.58
C GLY A 75 -10.84 -0.23 -8.51
N LEU A 76 -10.19 -0.34 -7.33
CA LEU A 76 -9.02 0.45 -6.94
C LEU A 76 -7.85 0.29 -7.92
N GLY A 77 -7.56 -0.94 -8.35
CA GLY A 77 -6.50 -1.21 -9.32
C GLY A 77 -6.74 -0.51 -10.67
N ALA A 78 -7.98 -0.57 -11.19
CA ALA A 78 -8.35 0.09 -12.45
C ALA A 78 -8.29 1.61 -12.33
N ALA A 79 -8.72 2.17 -11.19
CA ALA A 79 -8.63 3.60 -10.91
C ALA A 79 -7.18 4.09 -10.91
N ARG A 80 -6.28 3.37 -10.21
CA ARG A 80 -4.85 3.68 -10.20
C ARG A 80 -4.22 3.55 -11.59
N ASN A 81 -4.56 2.50 -12.35
CA ASN A 81 -4.04 2.29 -13.70
C ASN A 81 -4.45 3.41 -14.66
N ALA A 82 -5.72 3.82 -14.64
CA ALA A 82 -6.22 4.89 -15.51
C ALA A 82 -5.48 6.22 -15.26
N ALA A 83 -5.21 6.56 -14.00
CA ALA A 83 -4.43 7.74 -13.67
C ALA A 83 -2.94 7.58 -14.00
N LEU A 84 -2.37 6.38 -13.82
CA LEU A 84 -0.96 6.10 -14.12
C LEU A 84 -0.63 6.36 -15.60
N ASP A 85 -1.59 6.13 -16.50
CA ASP A 85 -1.45 6.41 -17.93
C ASP A 85 -1.32 7.91 -18.26
N LEU A 86 -1.79 8.78 -17.36
CA LEU A 86 -1.76 10.24 -17.49
C LEU A 86 -0.57 10.89 -16.78
N VAL A 87 0.30 10.10 -16.13
CA VAL A 87 1.46 10.63 -15.41
C VAL A 87 2.55 11.05 -16.39
N GLU A 88 2.92 12.32 -16.34
CA GLU A 88 3.97 12.93 -17.18
C GLU A 88 5.21 13.33 -16.38
N THR A 89 5.09 13.47 -15.05
CA THR A 89 6.19 13.86 -14.17
C THR A 89 7.22 12.75 -14.01
N PRO A 90 8.48 13.06 -13.61
CA PRO A 90 9.50 12.05 -13.38
C PRO A 90 9.14 11.02 -12.33
N PHE A 91 8.39 11.43 -11.30
CA PHE A 91 8.03 10.59 -10.16
C PHE A 91 6.51 10.41 -10.05
N VAL A 92 6.10 9.26 -9.49
CA VAL A 92 4.71 8.95 -9.12
C VAL A 92 4.64 8.46 -7.69
N GLY A 93 3.63 8.92 -6.97
CA GLY A 93 3.21 8.43 -5.66
C GLY A 93 1.71 8.19 -5.63
N PHE A 94 1.22 7.62 -4.54
CA PHE A 94 -0.20 7.33 -4.34
C PHE A 94 -0.63 7.85 -2.96
N LEU A 95 -1.91 8.17 -2.85
CA LEU A 95 -2.58 8.49 -1.58
C LEU A 95 -4.01 8.00 -1.70
N ASP A 96 -4.45 7.14 -0.80
CA ASP A 96 -5.86 6.74 -0.80
C ASP A 96 -6.73 7.91 -0.29
N GLY A 97 -7.94 8.05 -0.86
CA GLY A 97 -8.79 9.23 -0.64
C GLY A 97 -9.31 9.41 0.79
N ASP A 98 -8.97 8.50 1.70
CA ASP A 98 -9.29 8.53 3.14
C ASP A 98 -8.05 8.65 4.04
N ASP A 99 -6.84 8.69 3.46
CA ASP A 99 -5.58 8.78 4.18
C ASP A 99 -5.02 10.21 4.21
N VAL A 100 -3.97 10.43 5.00
CA VAL A 100 -3.37 11.76 5.21
C VAL A 100 -1.85 11.69 5.04
N LEU A 101 -1.31 12.51 4.13
CA LEU A 101 0.14 12.71 4.04
C LEU A 101 0.66 13.56 5.20
N THR A 102 1.84 13.24 5.71
CA THR A 102 2.54 14.15 6.62
C THR A 102 3.08 15.38 5.86
N PRO A 103 3.26 16.54 6.49
CA PRO A 103 3.57 17.80 5.78
C PRO A 103 4.82 17.78 4.90
N ASP A 104 5.80 16.96 5.24
CA ASP A 104 7.08 16.86 4.53
C ASP A 104 7.21 15.61 3.63
N ALA A 105 6.17 14.82 3.51
CA ALA A 105 6.22 13.51 2.85
C ALA A 105 6.78 13.58 1.42
N LEU A 106 6.18 14.39 0.56
CA LEU A 106 6.61 14.50 -0.84
C LEU A 106 8.03 15.05 -0.95
N ARG A 107 8.37 16.05 -0.14
CA ARG A 107 9.71 16.64 -0.14
C ARG A 107 10.77 15.61 0.27
N ARG A 108 10.53 14.85 1.34
CA ARG A 108 11.46 13.83 1.84
C ARG A 108 11.65 12.70 0.83
N LEU A 109 10.57 12.16 0.29
CA LEU A 109 10.61 11.07 -0.68
C LEU A 109 11.30 11.49 -1.99
N THR A 110 10.91 12.64 -2.57
CA THR A 110 11.47 13.08 -3.86
C THR A 110 12.93 13.54 -3.74
N ALA A 111 13.30 14.23 -2.64
CA ALA A 111 14.68 14.63 -2.38
C ALA A 111 15.58 13.40 -2.19
N THR A 112 15.11 12.35 -1.52
CA THR A 112 15.85 11.10 -1.35
C THR A 112 16.14 10.45 -2.71
N LEU A 113 15.12 10.26 -3.56
CA LEU A 113 15.28 9.70 -4.92
C LEU A 113 16.18 10.55 -5.82
N THR A 114 16.10 11.87 -5.69
CA THR A 114 16.93 12.79 -6.48
C THR A 114 18.40 12.68 -6.05
N ARG A 115 18.66 12.56 -4.75
CA ARG A 115 20.01 12.44 -4.19
C ARG A 115 20.66 11.09 -4.50
N SER A 116 19.93 10.00 -4.34
CA SER A 116 20.46 8.63 -4.51
C SER A 116 20.51 8.17 -5.97
N GLY A 117 19.61 8.66 -6.81
CA GLY A 117 19.40 8.15 -8.15
C GLY A 117 18.61 6.83 -8.21
N SER A 118 18.12 6.32 -7.07
CA SER A 118 17.35 5.08 -6.98
C SER A 118 16.01 5.14 -7.75
N ASP A 119 15.43 3.98 -8.01
CA ASP A 119 14.18 3.87 -8.77
C ASP A 119 12.94 4.04 -7.89
N ILE A 120 13.03 3.70 -6.60
CA ILE A 120 11.93 3.74 -5.64
C ILE A 120 12.43 4.07 -4.25
N VAL A 121 11.63 4.81 -3.49
CA VAL A 121 11.80 5.04 -2.06
C VAL A 121 10.54 4.64 -1.30
N ALA A 122 10.71 3.95 -0.17
CA ALA A 122 9.64 3.64 0.76
C ALA A 122 9.85 4.37 2.09
N GLY A 123 8.79 5.00 2.58
CA GLY A 123 8.76 5.64 3.90
C GLY A 123 7.97 4.84 4.92
N ALA A 124 8.13 5.18 6.20
CA ALA A 124 7.32 4.63 7.27
C ALA A 124 5.90 5.20 7.24
N TYR A 125 5.00 4.52 7.95
CA TYR A 125 3.62 4.96 8.14
C TYR A 125 3.09 4.52 9.49
N VAL A 126 2.02 5.18 9.93
CA VAL A 126 1.31 4.84 11.16
C VAL A 126 -0.18 4.72 10.89
N ARG A 127 -0.88 3.97 11.74
CA ARG A 127 -2.35 3.94 11.71
C ARG A 127 -2.91 5.21 12.31
N LEU A 128 -3.92 5.77 11.67
CA LEU A 128 -4.72 6.87 12.17
C LEU A 128 -6.04 6.30 12.70
N ARG A 129 -6.17 6.23 14.02
CA ARG A 129 -7.30 5.54 14.67
C ARG A 129 -8.32 6.53 15.19
N PRO A 130 -9.63 6.17 15.13
CA PRO A 130 -10.64 6.97 15.78
C PRO A 130 -10.38 7.04 17.28
N ASP A 131 -10.60 8.22 17.88
CA ASP A 131 -10.46 8.47 19.31
C ASP A 131 -11.83 8.70 19.98
N GLU A 132 -11.82 8.81 21.32
CA GLU A 132 -13.03 8.96 22.13
C GLU A 132 -13.74 10.31 21.91
N THR A 133 -13.07 11.29 21.28
CA THR A 133 -13.63 12.62 21.00
C THR A 133 -14.34 12.70 19.65
N GLY A 134 -14.32 11.59 18.88
CA GLY A 134 -14.82 11.54 17.50
C GLY A 134 -13.81 12.07 16.46
N GLY A 135 -12.58 12.34 16.90
CA GLY A 135 -11.43 12.65 16.05
C GLY A 135 -10.60 11.42 15.72
N TYR A 136 -9.36 11.67 15.30
CA TYR A 136 -8.40 10.63 14.95
C TYR A 136 -7.04 10.92 15.56
N THR A 137 -6.39 9.88 16.10
CA THR A 137 -5.05 9.99 16.70
C THR A 137 -4.06 9.07 15.98
N PRO A 138 -2.87 9.58 15.57
CA PRO A 138 -1.81 8.75 15.00
C PRO A 138 -1.27 7.74 16.03
N GLY A 139 -1.12 6.50 15.60
CA GLY A 139 -0.48 5.45 16.37
C GLY A 139 1.04 5.47 16.28
N ILE A 140 1.67 4.34 16.60
CA ILE A 140 3.12 4.14 16.51
C ILE A 140 3.50 3.43 15.22
N VAL A 141 4.75 3.60 14.77
CA VAL A 141 5.34 2.79 13.69
C VAL A 141 5.40 1.34 14.14
N GLN A 142 4.71 0.48 13.43
CA GLN A 142 4.62 -0.94 13.77
C GLN A 142 5.96 -1.66 13.50
N PRO A 143 6.27 -2.79 14.19
CA PRO A 143 7.55 -3.47 14.06
C PRO A 143 7.91 -3.86 12.61
N TRP A 144 6.95 -4.34 11.82
CA TRP A 144 7.19 -4.70 10.42
C TRP A 144 7.45 -3.49 9.51
N VAL A 145 6.81 -2.35 9.79
CA VAL A 145 7.08 -1.09 9.08
C VAL A 145 8.49 -0.63 9.41
N ARG A 146 8.87 -0.69 10.69
CA ARG A 146 10.21 -0.36 11.16
C ARG A 146 11.28 -1.25 10.53
N ALA A 147 11.05 -2.57 10.50
CA ALA A 147 11.97 -3.50 9.84
C ALA A 147 12.17 -3.16 8.36
N ALA A 148 11.12 -2.71 7.66
CA ALA A 148 11.19 -2.33 6.26
C ALA A 148 11.82 -0.96 6.01
N THR A 149 11.86 -0.04 6.99
CA THR A 149 12.21 1.37 6.76
C THR A 149 13.33 1.91 7.64
N GLU A 150 13.78 1.18 8.67
CA GLU A 150 14.86 1.58 9.58
C GLU A 150 16.04 0.59 9.54
N PRO A 151 17.27 1.08 9.66
CA PRO A 151 17.66 2.48 9.52
C PRO A 151 17.52 2.99 8.07
N GLU A 152 17.66 4.31 7.85
CA GLU A 152 17.74 4.86 6.48
C GLU A 152 18.78 4.11 5.66
N ARG A 153 18.40 3.68 4.45
CA ARG A 153 19.27 3.00 3.49
C ARG A 153 19.07 3.63 2.12
N LEU A 154 20.15 3.88 1.41
CA LEU A 154 20.12 4.47 0.08
C LEU A 154 20.80 3.53 -0.91
N GLY A 155 20.19 3.37 -2.08
CA GLY A 155 20.79 2.64 -3.19
C GLY A 155 20.94 1.13 -2.96
N VAL A 156 20.18 0.53 -2.05
CA VAL A 156 20.27 -0.90 -1.76
C VAL A 156 19.48 -1.74 -2.75
N SER A 157 19.92 -2.97 -2.93
CA SER A 157 19.16 -4.00 -3.64
C SER A 157 18.16 -4.70 -2.70
N LEU A 158 17.16 -5.38 -3.30
CA LEU A 158 16.24 -6.23 -2.53
C LEU A 158 16.97 -7.38 -1.78
N ALA A 159 18.11 -7.83 -2.28
CA ALA A 159 18.92 -8.85 -1.62
C ALA A 159 19.62 -8.32 -0.35
N GLU A 160 20.06 -7.06 -0.37
CA GLU A 160 20.71 -6.40 0.79
C GLU A 160 19.71 -5.96 1.85
N HIS A 161 18.44 -5.69 1.45
CA HIS A 161 17.38 -5.31 2.38
C HIS A 161 16.08 -6.05 2.07
N PRO A 162 15.99 -7.35 2.37
CA PRO A 162 14.83 -8.19 2.04
C PRO A 162 13.55 -7.81 2.80
N ASP A 163 13.67 -7.19 3.99
CA ASP A 163 12.52 -6.79 4.82
C ASP A 163 11.67 -5.71 4.17
N VAL A 164 12.19 -4.95 3.18
CA VAL A 164 11.40 -3.99 2.41
C VAL A 164 10.22 -4.66 1.68
N SER A 165 10.33 -5.96 1.37
CA SER A 165 9.24 -6.77 0.80
C SER A 165 7.99 -6.85 1.70
N GLY A 166 8.13 -6.54 2.98
CA GLY A 166 7.02 -6.39 3.93
C GLY A 166 6.23 -5.08 3.78
N ASN A 167 6.82 -4.05 3.18
CA ASN A 167 6.12 -2.79 2.90
C ASN A 167 5.37 -2.91 1.55
N ILE A 168 4.17 -3.53 1.59
CA ILE A 168 3.37 -3.85 0.41
C ILE A 168 2.47 -2.72 -0.08
N VAL A 169 2.15 -1.74 0.77
CA VAL A 169 1.17 -0.69 0.48
C VAL A 169 1.66 0.27 -0.63
N ALA A 170 0.76 0.73 -1.51
CA ALA A 170 1.14 1.61 -2.61
C ALA A 170 1.52 3.03 -2.12
N TRP A 171 0.80 3.56 -1.14
CA TRP A 171 0.79 4.96 -0.75
C TRP A 171 1.96 5.42 0.13
N SER A 172 2.80 4.53 0.67
CA SER A 172 4.00 4.93 1.43
C SER A 172 5.25 5.10 0.58
N LYS A 173 5.10 5.17 -0.74
CA LYS A 173 6.20 5.14 -1.72
C LYS A 173 6.10 6.24 -2.75
N VAL A 174 7.26 6.66 -3.22
CA VAL A 174 7.41 7.40 -4.49
C VAL A 174 8.41 6.62 -5.36
N SER A 175 8.14 6.56 -6.64
CA SER A 175 9.00 5.83 -7.60
C SER A 175 9.14 6.59 -8.91
N ARG A 176 10.19 6.27 -9.67
CA ARG A 176 10.36 6.79 -11.03
C ARG A 176 9.30 6.20 -11.96
N VAL A 177 8.65 7.04 -12.73
CA VAL A 177 7.65 6.60 -13.71
C VAL A 177 8.28 5.67 -14.77
N GLU A 178 9.56 5.89 -15.07
CA GLU A 178 10.32 5.01 -15.96
C GLU A 178 10.36 3.56 -15.48
N LEU A 179 10.43 3.30 -14.15
CA LEU A 179 10.37 1.96 -13.59
C LEU A 179 9.08 1.25 -14.01
N TRP A 180 7.93 1.92 -13.88
CA TRP A 180 6.62 1.37 -14.26
C TRP A 180 6.55 1.06 -15.75
N ARG A 181 7.02 2.00 -16.59
CA ARG A 181 6.97 1.88 -18.05
C ARG A 181 7.87 0.74 -18.55
N ARG A 182 9.14 0.70 -18.13
CA ARG A 182 10.08 -0.34 -18.62
C ARG A 182 9.73 -1.74 -18.14
N ALA A 183 9.13 -1.88 -16.95
CA ALA A 183 8.76 -3.16 -16.38
C ALA A 183 7.30 -3.57 -16.70
N GLY A 184 6.55 -2.72 -17.40
CA GLY A 184 5.15 -2.97 -17.72
C GLY A 184 4.30 -3.23 -16.46
N ILE A 185 4.56 -2.49 -15.36
CA ILE A 185 3.87 -2.72 -14.09
C ILE A 185 2.49 -2.09 -14.15
N ARG A 186 1.48 -2.87 -13.78
CA ARG A 186 0.08 -2.46 -13.63
C ARG A 186 -0.50 -3.12 -12.40
N PHE A 187 -1.48 -2.44 -11.80
CA PHE A 187 -2.29 -3.03 -10.74
C PHE A 187 -3.23 -4.08 -11.32
N PRO A 188 -3.40 -5.25 -10.68
CA PRO A 188 -4.48 -6.18 -10.99
C PRO A 188 -5.84 -5.48 -10.90
N GLU A 189 -6.68 -5.66 -11.92
CA GLU A 189 -8.04 -5.10 -11.96
C GLU A 189 -9.06 -6.13 -11.46
N GLY A 190 -10.11 -5.66 -10.79
CA GLY A 190 -11.17 -6.51 -10.27
C GLY A 190 -10.77 -7.39 -9.08
N LYS A 191 -9.64 -7.11 -8.44
CA LYS A 191 -9.12 -7.80 -7.26
C LYS A 191 -8.94 -6.83 -6.10
N LEU A 192 -9.11 -7.34 -4.88
CA LEU A 192 -8.72 -6.64 -3.65
C LEU A 192 -7.25 -6.93 -3.33
N TYR A 193 -6.62 -6.04 -2.55
CA TYR A 193 -5.20 -6.16 -2.16
C TYR A 193 -4.22 -6.21 -3.35
N GLU A 194 -4.56 -5.50 -4.41
CA GLU A 194 -3.84 -5.43 -5.68
C GLU A 194 -2.43 -4.83 -5.55
N ASP A 195 -2.17 -4.09 -4.49
CA ASP A 195 -0.89 -3.45 -4.18
C ASP A 195 0.22 -4.45 -3.79
N GLN A 196 -0.13 -5.61 -3.23
CA GLN A 196 0.85 -6.63 -2.82
C GLN A 196 1.73 -7.10 -4.00
N VAL A 197 1.10 -7.47 -5.10
CA VAL A 197 1.82 -7.92 -6.30
C VAL A 197 2.63 -6.79 -6.91
N VAL A 198 2.05 -5.59 -6.95
CA VAL A 198 2.70 -4.40 -7.51
C VAL A 198 3.94 -4.03 -6.72
N ALA A 199 3.86 -4.02 -5.38
CA ALA A 199 5.01 -3.73 -4.53
C ALA A 199 6.17 -4.71 -4.79
N GLN A 200 5.90 -6.02 -4.87
CA GLN A 200 6.93 -7.00 -5.16
C GLN A 200 7.52 -6.83 -6.57
N ARG A 201 6.69 -6.53 -7.58
CA ARG A 201 7.19 -6.23 -8.93
C ARG A 201 8.07 -4.97 -8.96
N LEU A 202 7.70 -3.92 -8.23
CA LEU A 202 8.52 -2.72 -8.11
C LEU A 202 9.88 -3.04 -7.49
N TYR A 203 9.91 -3.77 -6.36
CA TYR A 203 11.16 -4.10 -5.67
C TYR A 203 12.06 -5.06 -6.47
N THR A 204 11.48 -6.05 -7.16
CA THR A 204 12.28 -7.01 -7.95
C THR A 204 12.82 -6.43 -9.26
N THR A 205 12.24 -5.33 -9.76
CA THR A 205 12.65 -4.71 -11.03
C THR A 205 13.39 -3.39 -10.84
N ALA A 206 13.38 -2.83 -9.63
CA ALA A 206 14.16 -1.63 -9.28
C ALA A 206 15.66 -1.94 -9.36
N ARG A 207 16.43 -1.02 -9.95
CA ARG A 207 17.90 -1.08 -9.94
C ARG A 207 18.47 -0.79 -8.57
N ALA A 208 17.79 0.07 -7.82
CA ALA A 208 18.13 0.43 -6.46
C ALA A 208 16.88 0.91 -5.71
N ILE A 209 16.85 0.66 -4.42
CA ILE A 209 15.76 0.94 -3.49
C ILE A 209 16.31 1.84 -2.38
N ASP A 210 15.55 2.85 -2.03
CA ASP A 210 15.77 3.62 -0.80
C ASP A 210 14.70 3.31 0.23
N VAL A 211 15.06 3.35 1.49
CA VAL A 211 14.10 3.33 2.60
C VAL A 211 14.42 4.44 3.59
N ILE A 212 13.39 5.11 4.11
CA ILE A 212 13.52 6.18 5.08
C ILE A 212 12.61 5.95 6.29
N PRO A 213 13.08 6.24 7.53
CA PRO A 213 12.29 6.05 8.74
C PRO A 213 11.21 7.12 8.95
N ASP A 214 11.19 8.16 8.10
CA ASP A 214 10.21 9.23 8.18
C ASP A 214 8.80 8.68 7.98
N VAL A 215 7.87 9.03 8.88
CA VAL A 215 6.45 8.74 8.70
C VAL A 215 5.93 9.66 7.60
N VAL A 216 5.50 9.07 6.48
CA VAL A 216 5.04 9.81 5.30
C VAL A 216 3.52 9.79 5.15
N VAL A 217 2.84 8.78 5.73
CA VAL A 217 1.38 8.63 5.67
C VAL A 217 0.82 8.25 7.03
N HIS A 218 -0.32 8.82 7.36
CA HIS A 218 -1.24 8.36 8.37
C HIS A 218 -2.36 7.56 7.68
N TRP A 219 -2.32 6.23 7.80
CA TRP A 219 -3.29 5.31 7.24
C TRP A 219 -4.52 5.19 8.13
N ARG A 220 -5.68 5.59 7.61
CA ARG A 220 -6.92 5.69 8.39
C ARG A 220 -7.62 4.34 8.60
N GLU A 221 -7.96 4.07 9.83
CA GLU A 221 -8.96 3.09 10.23
C GLU A 221 -10.32 3.80 10.29
N ARG A 222 -11.26 3.51 9.36
CA ARG A 222 -12.55 4.21 9.34
C ARG A 222 -13.38 3.83 10.55
N ALA A 223 -13.97 4.82 11.23
CA ALA A 223 -14.76 4.60 12.44
C ALA A 223 -16.05 3.78 12.18
N ASP A 224 -16.60 3.86 10.96
CA ASP A 224 -17.81 3.14 10.54
C ASP A 224 -17.55 1.70 10.07
N GLY A 225 -16.28 1.26 10.05
CA GLY A 225 -15.92 -0.09 9.60
C GLY A 225 -16.01 -0.32 8.10
N SER A 226 -16.17 0.73 7.28
CA SER A 226 -16.41 0.62 5.83
C SER A 226 -15.16 0.37 5.00
N SER A 227 -13.96 0.33 5.59
CA SER A 227 -12.73 0.02 4.85
C SER A 227 -12.72 -1.43 4.35
N ILE A 228 -12.19 -1.64 3.13
CA ILE A 228 -12.03 -2.98 2.53
C ILE A 228 -11.29 -3.92 3.48
N THR A 229 -10.26 -3.43 4.15
CA THR A 229 -9.43 -4.20 5.09
C THR A 229 -10.16 -4.60 6.39
N GLN A 230 -11.33 -4.04 6.67
CA GLN A 230 -12.16 -4.35 7.85
C GLN A 230 -13.15 -5.48 7.60
N HIS A 231 -13.36 -5.91 6.34
CA HIS A 231 -14.29 -7.00 5.96
C HIS A 231 -13.61 -8.35 5.74
N LYS A 232 -12.57 -8.65 6.53
CA LYS A 232 -11.79 -9.91 6.42
C LYS A 232 -12.59 -11.17 6.80
N ASP A 233 -13.79 -11.04 7.32
CA ASP A 233 -14.73 -12.12 7.63
C ASP A 233 -15.48 -12.65 6.40
N SER A 234 -15.46 -11.95 5.27
CA SER A 234 -16.02 -12.46 4.02
C SER A 234 -15.10 -13.50 3.37
N VAL A 235 -15.66 -14.68 2.99
CA VAL A 235 -14.91 -15.73 2.27
C VAL A 235 -14.33 -15.22 0.95
N ALA A 236 -15.06 -14.35 0.23
CA ALA A 236 -14.59 -13.77 -1.02
C ALA A 236 -13.40 -12.82 -0.79
N VAL A 237 -13.48 -11.95 0.23
CA VAL A 237 -12.40 -11.04 0.62
C VAL A 237 -11.18 -11.84 1.09
N LEU A 238 -11.39 -12.90 1.90
CA LEU A 238 -10.31 -13.81 2.29
C LEU A 238 -9.63 -14.41 1.06
N SER A 239 -10.41 -14.93 0.10
CA SER A 239 -9.87 -15.56 -1.12
C SER A 239 -8.94 -14.60 -1.88
N ASP A 240 -9.37 -13.36 -2.14
CA ASP A 240 -8.56 -12.35 -2.80
C ASP A 240 -7.30 -12.01 -1.98
N TYR A 241 -7.43 -11.93 -0.65
CA TYR A 241 -6.30 -11.66 0.23
C TYR A 241 -5.24 -12.77 0.18
N LEU A 242 -5.65 -14.04 0.29
CA LEU A 242 -4.74 -15.19 0.20
C LEU A 242 -4.10 -15.29 -1.19
N GLU A 243 -4.88 -15.05 -2.25
CA GLU A 243 -4.37 -15.05 -3.63
C GLU A 243 -3.33 -13.94 -3.84
N SER A 244 -3.58 -12.73 -3.33
CA SER A 244 -2.63 -11.61 -3.44
C SER A 244 -1.30 -11.89 -2.74
N MET A 245 -1.33 -12.56 -1.57
CA MET A 245 -0.13 -12.98 -0.85
C MET A 245 0.66 -14.04 -1.63
N ARG A 246 -0.02 -15.06 -2.18
CA ARG A 246 0.61 -16.08 -3.05
C ARG A 246 1.26 -15.46 -4.27
N ALA A 247 0.52 -14.58 -4.94
CA ALA A 247 1.00 -13.91 -6.14
C ALA A 247 2.22 -13.01 -5.85
N GLY A 248 2.23 -12.31 -4.70
CA GLY A 248 3.38 -11.53 -4.26
C GLY A 248 4.62 -12.42 -4.00
N ILE A 249 4.46 -13.55 -3.32
CA ILE A 249 5.54 -14.52 -3.09
C ILE A 249 6.04 -15.08 -4.45
N ALA A 250 5.13 -15.41 -5.36
CA ALA A 250 5.50 -15.94 -6.68
C ALA A 250 6.33 -14.95 -7.51
N VAL A 251 6.10 -13.64 -7.38
CA VAL A 251 6.95 -12.61 -8.02
C VAL A 251 8.38 -12.66 -7.47
N LEU A 252 8.53 -12.75 -6.15
CA LEU A 252 9.84 -12.85 -5.50
C LEU A 252 10.59 -14.13 -5.88
N ASP A 253 9.89 -15.27 -5.97
CA ASP A 253 10.43 -16.55 -6.40
C ASP A 253 10.92 -16.51 -7.85
N ALA A 254 10.06 -16.03 -8.75
CA ALA A 254 10.38 -15.95 -10.17
C ALA A 254 11.61 -15.05 -10.44
N ALA A 255 11.82 -14.06 -9.59
CA ALA A 255 12.99 -13.18 -9.65
C ALA A 255 14.21 -13.72 -8.88
N GLY A 256 14.11 -14.87 -8.22
CA GLY A 256 15.20 -15.52 -7.49
C GLY A 256 15.59 -14.87 -6.16
N HIS A 257 14.75 -14.01 -5.59
CA HIS A 257 15.03 -13.28 -4.34
C HIS A 257 14.68 -14.09 -3.08
N ARG A 258 15.39 -15.20 -2.83
CA ARG A 258 15.11 -16.14 -1.73
C ARG A 258 15.05 -15.45 -0.35
N ALA A 259 15.94 -14.50 -0.07
CA ALA A 259 15.92 -13.79 1.22
C ALA A 259 14.62 -12.99 1.41
N ALA A 260 14.11 -12.33 0.35
CA ALA A 260 12.85 -11.60 0.40
C ALA A 260 11.64 -12.55 0.49
N VAL A 261 11.68 -13.71 -0.15
CA VAL A 261 10.67 -14.78 0.02
C VAL A 261 10.61 -15.20 1.49
N ARG A 262 11.75 -15.49 2.12
CA ARG A 262 11.81 -15.89 3.53
C ARG A 262 11.26 -14.80 4.45
N ALA A 263 11.67 -13.55 4.24
CA ALA A 263 11.17 -12.40 5.01
C ALA A 263 9.64 -12.25 4.86
N ARG A 264 9.12 -12.38 3.63
CA ARG A 264 7.69 -12.23 3.37
C ARG A 264 6.86 -13.39 3.94
N VAL A 265 7.30 -14.64 3.78
CA VAL A 265 6.63 -15.83 4.34
C VAL A 265 6.57 -15.72 5.86
N ARG A 266 7.70 -15.40 6.51
CA ARG A 266 7.75 -15.17 7.95
C ARG A 266 6.75 -14.09 8.39
N LEU A 267 6.77 -12.94 7.74
CA LEU A 267 5.88 -11.82 8.09
C LEU A 267 4.40 -12.19 7.95
N ILE A 268 4.02 -12.92 6.89
CA ILE A 268 2.65 -13.41 6.70
C ILE A 268 2.24 -14.34 7.86
N LEU A 269 3.09 -15.28 8.22
CA LEU A 269 2.82 -16.23 9.31
C LEU A 269 2.74 -15.55 10.68
N ASP A 270 3.63 -14.57 10.94
CA ASP A 270 3.72 -13.89 12.23
C ASP A 270 2.63 -12.80 12.40
N MET A 271 2.18 -12.17 11.30
CA MET A 271 1.34 -10.98 11.37
C MET A 271 -0.03 -11.14 10.68
N ASP A 272 -0.05 -11.64 9.42
CA ASP A 272 -1.28 -11.68 8.65
C ASP A 272 -2.18 -12.85 9.05
N VAL A 273 -1.60 -14.01 9.37
CA VAL A 273 -2.32 -15.26 9.71
C VAL A 273 -3.03 -15.19 11.08
N PRO A 274 -2.43 -14.69 12.18
CA PRO A 274 -3.07 -14.75 13.49
C PRO A 274 -4.47 -14.11 13.56
N PRO A 275 -4.71 -12.90 13.03
CA PRO A 275 -6.06 -12.33 13.02
C PRO A 275 -7.05 -13.13 12.17
N LEU A 276 -6.61 -13.75 11.07
CA LEU A 276 -7.45 -14.60 10.24
C LEU A 276 -7.85 -15.90 10.95
N VAL A 277 -6.93 -16.48 11.73
CA VAL A 277 -7.20 -17.64 12.59
C VAL A 277 -8.28 -17.30 13.64
N ALA A 278 -8.16 -16.12 14.27
CA ALA A 278 -9.16 -15.67 15.24
C ALA A 278 -10.57 -15.50 14.62
N ILE A 279 -10.65 -15.06 13.37
CA ILE A 279 -11.92 -15.02 12.61
C ILE A 279 -12.39 -16.44 12.31
N ALA A 280 -11.51 -17.28 11.75
CA ALA A 280 -11.84 -18.65 11.33
C ALA A 280 -12.42 -19.53 12.46
N GLN A 281 -11.90 -19.37 13.70
CA GLN A 281 -12.39 -20.08 14.88
C GLN A 281 -13.88 -19.84 15.18
N ARG A 282 -14.41 -18.70 14.77
CA ARG A 282 -15.80 -18.26 15.02
C ARG A 282 -16.65 -18.19 13.76
N HIS A 283 -16.03 -18.41 12.59
CA HIS A 283 -16.70 -18.25 11.30
C HIS A 283 -17.72 -19.39 11.08
N PRO A 284 -18.97 -19.07 10.68
CA PRO A 284 -20.03 -20.08 10.51
C PRO A 284 -19.79 -20.98 9.28
N ASP A 285 -19.10 -20.49 8.25
CA ASP A 285 -18.84 -21.21 7.01
C ASP A 285 -17.48 -21.95 7.06
N ASP A 286 -17.53 -23.28 6.91
CA ASP A 286 -16.32 -24.13 6.86
C ASP A 286 -15.43 -23.82 5.66
N ALA A 287 -15.93 -23.19 4.60
CA ALA A 287 -15.13 -22.78 3.47
C ALA A 287 -14.03 -21.79 3.88
N TYR A 288 -14.33 -20.91 4.85
CA TYR A 288 -13.32 -19.96 5.38
C TYR A 288 -12.15 -20.72 6.04
N ARG A 289 -12.47 -21.69 6.93
CA ARG A 289 -11.45 -22.52 7.61
C ARG A 289 -10.62 -23.32 6.62
N ARG A 290 -11.28 -24.01 5.68
CA ARG A 290 -10.57 -24.80 4.65
C ARG A 290 -9.64 -23.94 3.79
N ALA A 291 -10.09 -22.77 3.34
CA ALA A 291 -9.26 -21.86 2.52
C ALA A 291 -8.02 -21.38 3.29
N LEU A 292 -8.22 -20.93 4.55
CA LEU A 292 -7.13 -20.49 5.41
C LEU A 292 -6.19 -21.64 5.78
N GLY A 293 -6.72 -22.80 6.16
CA GLY A 293 -5.95 -23.99 6.52
C GLY A 293 -5.04 -24.45 5.37
N ALA A 294 -5.58 -24.55 4.15
CA ALA A 294 -4.81 -24.89 2.97
C ALA A 294 -3.67 -23.87 2.69
N PHE A 295 -3.94 -22.57 2.85
CA PHE A 295 -2.93 -21.53 2.69
C PHE A 295 -1.84 -21.62 3.75
N VAL A 296 -2.22 -21.81 5.02
CA VAL A 296 -1.25 -21.93 6.11
C VAL A 296 -0.41 -23.20 5.97
N ALA A 297 -0.99 -24.33 5.54
CA ALA A 297 -0.26 -25.56 5.27
C ALA A 297 0.79 -25.38 4.15
N GLU A 298 0.42 -24.68 3.08
CA GLU A 298 1.34 -24.31 1.99
C GLU A 298 2.54 -23.50 2.51
N LEU A 299 2.27 -22.44 3.27
CA LEU A 299 3.31 -21.58 3.83
C LEU A 299 4.15 -22.30 4.90
N ALA A 300 3.54 -23.18 5.69
CA ALA A 300 4.24 -24.01 6.69
C ALA A 300 5.24 -24.94 6.02
N THR A 301 4.81 -25.66 4.98
CA THR A 301 5.71 -26.54 4.18
C THR A 301 6.87 -25.74 3.62
N ARG A 302 6.61 -24.55 3.12
CA ARG A 302 7.63 -23.67 2.60
C ARG A 302 8.57 -23.16 3.70
N ALA A 303 8.04 -22.77 4.85
CA ALA A 303 8.86 -22.33 5.99
C ALA A 303 9.81 -23.44 6.45
N ASP A 304 9.33 -24.68 6.52
CA ASP A 304 10.15 -25.84 6.88
C ASP A 304 11.25 -26.10 5.83
N ALA A 305 10.92 -26.01 4.53
CA ALA A 305 11.87 -26.22 3.45
C ALA A 305 12.95 -25.12 3.34
N GLU A 306 12.62 -23.90 3.75
CA GLU A 306 13.53 -22.74 3.73
C GLU A 306 14.21 -22.48 5.09
N ASP A 307 13.97 -23.33 6.09
CA ASP A 307 14.48 -23.18 7.47
C ASP A 307 14.18 -21.79 8.06
N ILE A 308 12.91 -21.37 7.96
CA ILE A 308 12.44 -20.08 8.48
C ILE A 308 12.10 -20.25 9.96
N ALA A 309 12.86 -19.58 10.83
CA ALA A 309 12.57 -19.54 12.26
C ALA A 309 11.26 -18.80 12.53
N LEU A 310 10.32 -19.45 13.20
CA LEU A 310 9.05 -18.91 13.67
C LEU A 310 9.04 -18.90 15.20
N ASP A 311 8.29 -17.97 15.79
CA ASP A 311 8.09 -17.99 17.24
C ASP A 311 7.10 -19.10 17.68
N ASP A 312 7.09 -19.42 18.99
CA ASP A 312 6.24 -20.49 19.54
C ASP A 312 4.75 -20.23 19.35
N ALA A 313 4.33 -18.96 19.39
CA ALA A 313 2.93 -18.57 19.17
C ALA A 313 2.52 -18.83 17.72
N THR A 314 3.36 -18.44 16.76
CA THR A 314 3.15 -18.67 15.33
C THR A 314 3.16 -20.17 15.01
N VAL A 315 4.06 -20.96 15.61
CA VAL A 315 4.08 -22.43 15.47
C VAL A 315 2.79 -23.04 15.96
N SER A 316 2.26 -22.59 17.10
CA SER A 316 1.01 -23.09 17.67
C SER A 316 -0.21 -22.74 16.78
N LEU A 317 -0.30 -21.51 16.29
CA LEU A 317 -1.35 -21.07 15.39
C LEU A 317 -1.30 -21.80 14.04
N ARG A 318 -0.09 -21.99 13.49
CA ARG A 318 0.14 -22.80 12.29
C ARG A 318 -0.40 -24.22 12.47
N SER A 319 -0.05 -24.86 13.57
CA SER A 319 -0.48 -26.24 13.87
C SER A 319 -2.01 -26.34 13.96
N ALA A 320 -2.67 -25.37 14.58
CA ALA A 320 -4.12 -25.33 14.64
C ALA A 320 -4.77 -25.12 13.25
N ALA A 321 -4.24 -24.23 12.43
CA ALA A 321 -4.81 -23.93 11.12
C ALA A 321 -4.60 -25.07 10.11
N VAL A 322 -3.53 -25.82 10.18
CA VAL A 322 -3.24 -26.98 9.30
C VAL A 322 -4.24 -28.14 9.54
N LEU A 323 -4.90 -28.15 10.69
CA LEU A 323 -5.91 -29.19 11.01
C LEU A 323 -7.28 -28.93 10.40
N TRP A 324 -7.50 -27.82 9.74
CA TRP A 324 -8.74 -27.44 9.07
C TRP A 324 -8.71 -27.83 7.58
#